data_36d168b2c743764e50960209feb807ad
#
_entry.id   36d168b2c743764e50960209feb807ad
#
_cell.length_a   1.000
_cell.length_b   1.000
_cell.length_c   1.000
_cell.angle_alpha   90.00
_cell.angle_beta   90.00
_cell.angle_gamma   90.00
#
_symmetry.space_group_name_H-M   'P 1'
#
loop_
_entity.id
_entity.type
_entity.pdbx_description
1 polymer ?
#
loop_
_entity_poly.entity_id
_entity_poly.type
_entity_poly.pdbx_seq_one_letter_code
_entity_poly.pdbx_strand_id
1 'polypeptide(L)'
;MSAASQELLRLLAVKSFRLGDFKLSSGGSSDYYVDCRATTLDAQGARLTGQVFLDEIHARGWKPLAIGGLTMGADPIVVAVAIISGEVHGFLVRKAEKQHGTGQRIEGFRQKGASVVIVDDVCTT
;
A
#
# COMPACT_ATOMS: atom_id res chain seq x y z
N MET A 1 -14.24 13.96 5.11
CA MET A 1 -13.67 12.61 5.21
C MET A 1 -14.80 11.59 5.13
N SER A 2 -14.67 10.57 4.27
CA SER A 2 -15.70 9.54 4.12
C SER A 2 -15.80 8.65 5.37
N ALA A 3 -16.88 7.88 5.48
CA ALA A 3 -17.03 6.91 6.55
C ALA A 3 -15.90 5.88 6.54
N ALA A 4 -15.51 5.40 5.36
CA ALA A 4 -14.40 4.46 5.21
C ALA A 4 -13.07 5.06 5.69
N SER A 5 -12.79 6.31 5.33
CA SER A 5 -11.58 7.02 5.78
C SER A 5 -11.54 7.20 7.29
N GLN A 6 -12.68 7.55 7.89
CA GLN A 6 -12.77 7.73 9.34
C GLN A 6 -12.52 6.41 10.08
N GLU A 7 -13.12 5.33 9.60
CA GLU A 7 -12.94 4.02 10.22
C GLU A 7 -11.52 3.50 10.02
N LEU A 8 -10.91 3.73 8.85
CA LEU A 8 -9.52 3.36 8.63
C LEU A 8 -8.58 4.13 9.56
N LEU A 9 -8.83 5.42 9.74
CA LEU A 9 -8.05 6.24 10.66
C LEU A 9 -8.14 5.68 12.09
N ARG A 10 -9.34 5.31 12.52
CA ARG A 10 -9.54 4.70 13.85
C ARG A 10 -8.74 3.40 14.00
N LEU A 11 -8.78 2.53 13.00
CA LEU A 11 -8.01 1.28 13.03
C LEU A 11 -6.51 1.53 13.04
N LEU A 12 -6.03 2.48 12.26
CA LEU A 12 -4.61 2.86 12.26
C LEU A 12 -4.18 3.34 13.64
N ALA A 13 -5.00 4.16 14.29
CA ALA A 13 -4.70 4.68 15.63
C ALA A 13 -4.64 3.56 16.68
N VAL A 14 -5.52 2.58 16.58
CA VAL A 14 -5.62 1.48 17.56
C VAL A 14 -4.61 0.37 17.29
N LYS A 15 -4.42 0.00 16.03
CA LYS A 15 -3.62 -1.19 15.67
C LYS A 15 -2.19 -0.88 15.25
N SER A 16 -1.95 0.30 14.70
CA SER A 16 -0.66 0.61 14.05
C SER A 16 0.18 1.64 14.79
N PHE A 17 -0.45 2.58 15.49
CA PHE A 17 0.24 3.67 16.15
C PHE A 17 0.77 3.22 17.51
N ARG A 18 2.04 3.51 17.78
CA ARG A 18 2.70 3.18 19.06
C ARG A 18 3.52 4.36 19.56
N LEU A 19 3.40 4.64 20.85
CA LEU A 19 4.29 5.56 21.56
C LEU A 19 5.48 4.79 22.13
N GLY A 20 6.65 5.41 22.15
CA GLY A 20 7.85 4.80 22.69
C GLY A 20 9.09 5.51 22.19
N ASP A 21 10.23 4.88 22.37
CA ASP A 21 11.51 5.39 21.92
C ASP A 21 12.02 4.49 20.80
N PHE A 22 11.95 4.97 19.57
CA PHE A 22 12.26 4.20 18.38
C PHE A 22 13.42 4.80 17.62
N LYS A 23 14.35 3.94 17.17
CA LYS A 23 15.42 4.35 16.25
C LYS A 23 14.93 4.18 14.82
N LEU A 24 15.12 5.22 14.02
CA LEU A 24 14.76 5.22 12.61
C LEU A 24 15.91 4.68 11.76
N SER A 25 15.58 4.02 10.65
CA SER A 25 16.59 3.52 9.71
C SER A 25 17.43 4.65 9.08
N SER A 26 16.90 5.87 9.08
CA SER A 26 17.60 7.07 8.62
C SER A 26 18.65 7.60 9.62
N GLY A 27 18.75 7.00 10.84
CA GLY A 27 19.73 7.38 11.86
C GLY A 27 19.20 8.31 12.95
N GLY A 28 17.97 8.81 12.82
CA GLY A 28 17.33 9.61 13.85
C GLY A 28 16.54 8.76 14.84
N SER A 29 15.88 9.42 15.80
CA SER A 29 14.97 8.77 16.73
C SER A 29 13.61 9.43 16.70
N SER A 30 12.58 8.70 17.12
CA SER A 30 11.21 9.19 17.19
C SER A 30 10.55 8.69 18.47
N ASP A 31 9.63 9.49 19.01
CA ASP A 31 8.81 9.11 20.16
C ASP A 31 7.53 8.37 19.77
N TYR A 32 7.35 8.12 18.49
CA TYR A 32 6.25 7.30 17.99
C TYR A 32 6.70 6.47 16.80
N TYR A 33 5.91 5.44 16.51
CA TYR A 33 6.10 4.57 15.35
C TYR A 33 4.74 4.16 14.80
N VAL A 34 4.62 4.09 13.47
CA VAL A 34 3.40 3.62 12.81
C VAL A 34 3.74 2.36 12.02
N ASP A 35 3.19 1.22 12.45
CA ASP A 35 3.29 -0.04 11.72
C ASP A 35 2.02 -0.22 10.89
N CYS A 36 2.03 0.30 9.68
CA CYS A 36 0.84 0.30 8.82
C CYS A 36 0.34 -1.10 8.51
N ARG A 37 1.22 -2.09 8.43
CA ARG A 37 0.85 -3.45 8.08
C ARG A 37 0.00 -4.14 9.15
N ALA A 38 0.10 -3.69 10.42
CA ALA A 38 -0.81 -4.17 11.46
C ALA A 38 -2.28 -3.84 11.14
N THR A 39 -2.52 -2.80 10.34
CA THR A 39 -3.86 -2.43 9.88
C THR A 39 -4.13 -2.95 8.47
N THR A 40 -3.20 -2.78 7.53
CA THR A 40 -3.44 -3.16 6.13
C THR A 40 -3.54 -4.68 5.93
N LEU A 41 -3.01 -5.47 6.86
CA LEU A 41 -3.14 -6.93 6.87
C LEU A 41 -4.29 -7.41 7.76
N ASP A 42 -4.94 -6.53 8.52
CA ASP A 42 -6.13 -6.85 9.29
C ASP A 42 -7.32 -7.03 8.35
N ALA A 43 -8.20 -7.99 8.63
CA ALA A 43 -9.31 -8.32 7.74
C ALA A 43 -10.19 -7.11 7.43
N GLN A 44 -10.57 -6.33 8.42
CA GLN A 44 -11.32 -5.09 8.24
C GLN A 44 -10.44 -3.98 7.65
N GLY A 45 -9.23 -3.84 8.18
CA GLY A 45 -8.28 -2.81 7.73
C GLY A 45 -7.91 -2.98 6.26
N ALA A 46 -7.71 -4.20 5.80
CA ALA A 46 -7.42 -4.48 4.40
C ALA A 46 -8.57 -4.03 3.48
N ARG A 47 -9.81 -4.38 3.84
CA ARG A 47 -10.98 -3.99 3.07
C ARG A 47 -11.14 -2.47 3.02
N LEU A 48 -11.01 -1.80 4.16
CA LEU A 48 -11.09 -0.34 4.23
C LEU A 48 -9.97 0.33 3.46
N THR A 49 -8.75 -0.21 3.53
CA THR A 49 -7.62 0.29 2.76
C THR A 49 -7.92 0.26 1.27
N GLY A 50 -8.41 -0.87 0.76
CA GLY A 50 -8.78 -1.00 -0.64
C GLY A 50 -9.82 0.04 -1.05
N GLN A 51 -10.85 0.22 -0.21
CA GLN A 51 -11.91 1.17 -0.49
C GLN A 51 -11.41 2.62 -0.49
N VAL A 52 -10.61 2.99 0.51
CA VAL A 52 -10.10 4.37 0.62
C VAL A 52 -9.19 4.71 -0.53
N PHE A 53 -8.27 3.81 -0.91
CA PHE A 53 -7.39 4.05 -2.05
C PHE A 53 -8.17 4.12 -3.36
N LEU A 54 -9.15 3.24 -3.55
CA LEU A 54 -9.97 3.26 -4.75
C LEU A 54 -10.79 4.54 -4.85
N ASP A 55 -11.39 4.99 -3.74
CA ASP A 55 -12.12 6.25 -3.69
C ASP A 55 -11.22 7.44 -4.05
N GLU A 56 -9.98 7.45 -3.58
CA GLU A 56 -9.01 8.50 -3.91
C GLU A 56 -8.65 8.49 -5.38
N ILE A 57 -8.44 7.32 -5.95
CA ILE A 57 -8.18 7.16 -7.39
C ILE A 57 -9.33 7.73 -8.20
N HIS A 58 -10.57 7.40 -7.83
CA HIS A 58 -11.76 7.91 -8.50
C HIS A 58 -11.92 9.41 -8.32
N ALA A 59 -11.66 9.93 -7.13
CA ALA A 59 -11.77 11.37 -6.85
C ALA A 59 -10.81 12.20 -7.69
N ARG A 60 -9.65 11.62 -8.06
CA ARG A 60 -8.67 12.27 -8.92
C ARG A 60 -9.00 12.13 -10.41
N GLY A 61 -10.04 11.40 -10.74
CA GLY A 61 -10.41 11.14 -12.14
C GLY A 61 -9.45 10.20 -12.88
N TRP A 62 -8.60 9.48 -12.13
CA TRP A 62 -7.65 8.55 -12.72
C TRP A 62 -8.34 7.23 -13.10
N LYS A 63 -7.88 6.65 -14.20
CA LYS A 63 -8.39 5.35 -14.67
C LYS A 63 -7.21 4.41 -14.97
N PRO A 64 -6.46 4.02 -13.94
CA PRO A 64 -5.29 3.17 -14.15
C PRO A 64 -5.68 1.76 -14.53
N LEU A 65 -4.84 1.10 -15.32
CA LEU A 65 -4.98 -0.34 -15.58
C LEU A 65 -4.49 -1.16 -14.40
N ALA A 66 -3.52 -0.62 -13.63
CA ALA A 66 -2.95 -1.35 -12.51
C ALA A 66 -2.46 -0.42 -11.41
N ILE A 67 -2.27 -0.99 -10.23
CA ILE A 67 -1.69 -0.35 -9.06
C ILE A 67 -0.54 -1.23 -8.57
N GLY A 68 0.54 -0.61 -8.13
CA GLY A 68 1.67 -1.38 -7.63
C GLY A 68 2.60 -0.56 -6.76
N GLY A 69 3.64 -1.20 -6.30
CA GLY A 69 4.65 -0.55 -5.47
C GLY A 69 5.68 -1.53 -4.96
N LEU A 70 6.58 -1.04 -4.13
CA LEU A 70 7.66 -1.85 -3.59
C LEU A 70 7.14 -2.86 -2.57
N THR A 71 7.54 -4.11 -2.76
CA THR A 71 7.31 -5.12 -1.74
C THR A 71 8.18 -4.78 -0.51
N MET A 72 7.71 -4.92 0.72
CA MET A 72 6.52 -5.60 1.19
C MET A 72 5.42 -4.61 1.61
N GLY A 73 5.75 -3.32 1.72
CA GLY A 73 4.81 -2.30 2.21
C GLY A 73 3.60 -2.12 1.32
N ALA A 74 3.79 -2.14 0.01
CA ALA A 74 2.70 -1.94 -0.95
C ALA A 74 1.79 -3.15 -1.11
N ASP A 75 2.25 -4.36 -0.77
CA ASP A 75 1.56 -5.61 -1.10
C ASP A 75 0.10 -5.64 -0.63
N PRO A 76 -0.21 -5.37 0.65
CA PRO A 76 -1.60 -5.42 1.11
C PRO A 76 -2.49 -4.38 0.44
N ILE A 77 -1.96 -3.17 0.20
CA ILE A 77 -2.70 -2.08 -0.46
C ILE A 77 -3.07 -2.50 -1.88
N VAL A 78 -2.09 -3.03 -2.62
CA VAL A 78 -2.26 -3.45 -4.01
C VAL A 78 -3.33 -4.53 -4.13
N VAL A 79 -3.23 -5.57 -3.31
CA VAL A 79 -4.19 -6.69 -3.35
C VAL A 79 -5.59 -6.22 -2.94
N ALA A 80 -5.67 -5.36 -1.91
CA ALA A 80 -6.95 -4.83 -1.46
C ALA A 80 -7.66 -4.02 -2.55
N VAL A 81 -6.94 -3.15 -3.25
CA VAL A 81 -7.51 -2.36 -4.36
C VAL A 81 -7.95 -3.28 -5.50
N ALA A 82 -7.14 -4.28 -5.83
CA ALA A 82 -7.49 -5.21 -6.89
C ALA A 82 -8.80 -5.94 -6.58
N ILE A 83 -8.96 -6.42 -5.34
CA ILE A 83 -10.16 -7.15 -4.92
C ILE A 83 -11.38 -6.22 -4.90
N ILE A 84 -11.26 -5.03 -4.31
CA ILE A 84 -12.39 -4.10 -4.17
C ILE A 84 -12.83 -3.57 -5.53
N SER A 85 -11.90 -3.23 -6.42
CA SER A 85 -12.22 -2.71 -7.75
C SER A 85 -12.74 -3.79 -8.70
N GLY A 86 -12.20 -4.99 -8.59
CA GLY A 86 -12.52 -6.09 -9.52
C GLY A 86 -11.97 -5.89 -10.92
N GLU A 87 -11.25 -4.80 -11.19
CA GLU A 87 -10.76 -4.49 -12.54
C GLU A 87 -9.36 -3.85 -12.58
N VAL A 88 -8.90 -3.25 -11.48
CA VAL A 88 -7.55 -2.69 -11.41
C VAL A 88 -6.60 -3.83 -11.04
N HIS A 89 -5.67 -4.13 -11.92
CA HIS A 89 -4.70 -5.20 -11.71
C HIS A 89 -3.62 -4.78 -10.71
N GLY A 90 -2.90 -5.75 -10.18
CA GLY A 90 -1.82 -5.48 -9.22
C GLY A 90 -0.47 -5.90 -9.74
N PHE A 91 0.56 -5.15 -9.35
CA PHE A 91 1.95 -5.56 -9.55
C PHE A 91 2.79 -5.19 -8.34
N LEU A 92 3.86 -5.92 -8.14
CA LEU A 92 4.81 -5.67 -7.05
C LEU A 92 6.20 -5.49 -7.63
N VAL A 93 6.95 -4.55 -7.06
CA VAL A 93 8.32 -4.27 -7.49
C VAL A 93 9.28 -4.80 -6.44
N ARG A 94 10.19 -5.69 -6.86
CA ARG A 94 11.23 -6.23 -5.99
C ARG A 94 12.31 -5.17 -5.78
N LYS A 95 12.89 -5.14 -4.60
CA LYS A 95 14.05 -4.25 -4.32
C LYS A 95 15.27 -4.66 -5.12
N ALA A 96 15.37 -5.94 -5.47
CA ALA A 96 16.45 -6.48 -6.29
C ALA A 96 15.87 -7.43 -7.35
N GLU A 97 16.61 -7.61 -8.44
CA GLU A 97 16.20 -8.54 -9.48
C GLU A 97 16.09 -9.96 -8.92
N LYS A 98 15.12 -10.71 -9.46
CA LYS A 98 14.97 -12.12 -9.14
C LYS A 98 16.19 -12.89 -9.64
N GLN A 99 16.88 -13.60 -8.73
CA GLN A 99 18.10 -14.35 -9.07
C GLN A 99 17.83 -15.63 -9.85
N HIS A 100 16.61 -16.16 -9.76
CA HIS A 100 16.19 -17.37 -10.45
C HIS A 100 15.02 -17.08 -11.37
N GLY A 101 14.88 -17.87 -12.42
CA GLY A 101 13.84 -17.69 -13.41
C GLY A 101 14.19 -16.60 -14.42
N THR A 102 13.28 -15.64 -14.63
CA THR A 102 13.41 -14.62 -15.69
C THR A 102 14.26 -13.41 -15.30
N GLY A 103 14.73 -13.31 -14.05
CA GLY A 103 15.51 -12.17 -13.57
C GLY A 103 14.71 -10.88 -13.42
N GLN A 104 13.38 -10.95 -13.35
CA GLN A 104 12.52 -9.77 -13.37
C GLN A 104 12.38 -9.13 -11.99
N ARG A 105 12.23 -7.80 -12.00
CA ARG A 105 11.92 -7.03 -10.79
C ARG A 105 10.44 -6.91 -10.53
N ILE A 106 9.60 -7.04 -11.55
CA ILE A 106 8.15 -6.82 -11.45
C ILE A 106 7.45 -8.17 -11.43
N GLU A 107 6.60 -8.36 -10.43
CA GLU A 107 5.71 -9.50 -10.30
C GLU A 107 4.27 -9.04 -10.57
N GLY A 108 3.48 -9.88 -11.23
CA GLY A 108 2.08 -9.60 -11.53
C GLY A 108 1.88 -8.91 -12.86
N PHE A 109 1.02 -7.88 -12.86
CA PHE A 109 0.66 -7.19 -14.09
C PHE A 109 1.87 -6.50 -14.73
N ARG A 110 2.00 -6.68 -16.04
CA ARG A 110 3.06 -6.05 -16.83
C ARG A 110 2.54 -5.77 -18.23
N GLN A 111 2.48 -4.49 -18.57
CA GLN A 111 2.10 -4.07 -19.92
C GLN A 111 2.78 -2.75 -20.21
N LYS A 112 3.63 -2.74 -21.22
CA LYS A 112 4.36 -1.53 -21.62
C LYS A 112 3.38 -0.44 -22.04
N GLY A 113 3.59 0.76 -21.53
CA GLY A 113 2.75 1.91 -21.85
C GLY A 113 1.46 2.01 -21.03
N ALA A 114 1.21 1.06 -20.14
CA ALA A 114 0.01 1.10 -19.29
C ALA A 114 0.07 2.27 -18.30
N SER A 115 -1.09 2.88 -18.06
CA SER A 115 -1.26 3.87 -17.01
C SER A 115 -1.38 3.15 -15.67
N VAL A 116 -0.57 3.51 -14.69
CA VAL A 116 -0.53 2.85 -13.40
C VAL A 116 -0.47 3.86 -12.25
N VAL A 117 -0.90 3.42 -11.07
CA VAL A 117 -0.74 4.16 -9.82
C VAL A 117 0.31 3.46 -8.98
N ILE A 118 1.20 4.23 -8.38
CA ILE A 118 2.23 3.71 -7.48
C ILE A 118 1.85 4.07 -6.05
N VAL A 119 1.95 3.11 -5.15
CA VAL A 119 1.61 3.29 -3.73
C VAL A 119 2.72 2.78 -2.83
N ASP A 120 2.74 3.32 -1.63
CA ASP A 120 3.57 2.80 -0.54
C ASP A 120 2.82 3.01 0.77
N ASP A 121 3.18 2.26 1.81
CA ASP A 121 2.55 2.39 3.13
C ASP A 121 3.15 3.53 3.96
N VAL A 122 4.40 3.90 3.71
CA VAL A 122 5.12 4.94 4.46
C VAL A 122 5.93 5.80 3.51
N CYS A 123 5.87 7.10 3.74
CA CYS A 123 6.72 8.08 3.04
C CYS A 123 7.47 8.89 4.09
N THR A 124 8.79 8.79 4.13
CA THR A 124 9.62 9.45 5.14
C THR A 124 10.35 10.69 4.63
N THR A 125 10.86 10.68 3.41
CA THR A 125 11.57 11.85 2.82
C THR A 125 11.46 11.86 1.32
#